data_99c7be5341979e9b65bd050974e6573f
#
_entry.id   99c7be5341979e9b65bd050974e6573f
#
_cell.length_a   1.000
_cell.length_b   1.000
_cell.length_c   1.000
_cell.angle_alpha   90.00
_cell.angle_beta   90.00
_cell.angle_gamma   90.00
#
_symmetry.space_group_name_H-M   'P 1'
#
loop_
_entity.id
_entity.type
_entity.pdbx_description
1 polymer ?
#
loop_
_entity_poly.entity_id
_entity_poly.type
_entity_poly.pdbx_seq_one_letter_code
_entity_poly.pdbx_strand_id
1 'polypeptide(L)'
;MLRKEILNYLFIVSGSFLLAVGVVAFLSPNNIATGGTAGLAIVLHHVIDLPIGIWMGLINVPLVLISFKYLGKQFAFKTILCILCIAIFVDLLAEVIKLQAFSKELLLATLYGGICIGTGLGLIFKGGASAGGATIIARLITSRTSIKTSTVILILDGIVIVSAGIVFKSIELSLWSMIGIYASTKLIDVVLIGAPTQKIVHISSLKNLNELSKMVFDNMGISGTIVKGE
;
A
#
# COMPACT_ATOMS: atom_id res chain seq x y z
N MET A 1 20.45 -8.25 -15.76
CA MET A 1 19.61 -8.90 -14.73
C MET A 1 20.00 -8.49 -13.32
N LEU A 2 21.26 -8.58 -12.92
CA LEU A 2 21.73 -8.29 -11.55
C LEU A 2 21.37 -6.88 -11.04
N ARG A 3 21.54 -5.84 -11.86
CA ARG A 3 21.24 -4.45 -11.51
C ARG A 3 19.75 -4.24 -11.17
N LYS A 4 18.85 -4.93 -11.87
CA LYS A 4 17.41 -4.85 -11.63
C LYS A 4 17.01 -5.52 -10.31
N GLU A 5 17.62 -6.65 -9.98
CA GLU A 5 17.38 -7.34 -8.71
C GLU A 5 17.91 -6.53 -7.52
N ILE A 6 19.11 -5.96 -7.61
CA ILE A 6 19.64 -5.07 -6.56
C ILE A 6 18.69 -3.90 -6.31
N LEU A 7 18.15 -3.28 -7.37
CA LEU A 7 17.18 -2.19 -7.25
C LEU A 7 15.88 -2.64 -6.55
N ASN A 8 15.40 -3.86 -6.86
CA ASN A 8 14.22 -4.41 -6.20
C ASN A 8 14.45 -4.59 -4.69
N TYR A 9 15.59 -5.10 -4.27
CA TYR A 9 15.93 -5.24 -2.86
C TYR A 9 16.11 -3.88 -2.17
N LEU A 10 16.70 -2.89 -2.84
CA LEU A 10 16.76 -1.52 -2.31
C LEU A 10 15.37 -0.93 -2.10
N PHE A 11 14.42 -1.14 -3.02
CA PHE A 11 13.05 -0.72 -2.84
C PHE A 11 12.37 -1.41 -1.66
N ILE A 12 12.62 -2.71 -1.45
CA ILE A 12 12.06 -3.45 -0.32
C ILE A 12 12.61 -2.90 1.00
N VAL A 13 13.92 -2.75 1.13
CA VAL A 13 14.56 -2.28 2.37
C VAL A 13 14.17 -0.84 2.68
N SER A 14 14.26 0.08 1.71
CA SER A 14 13.87 1.48 1.90
C SER A 14 12.37 1.64 2.19
N GLY A 15 11.53 0.85 1.51
CA GLY A 15 10.09 0.83 1.74
C GLY A 15 9.74 0.30 3.13
N SER A 16 10.42 -0.76 3.59
CA SER A 16 10.25 -1.32 4.93
C SER A 16 10.64 -0.32 6.02
N PHE A 17 11.73 0.42 5.81
CA PHE A 17 12.18 1.46 6.73
C PHE A 17 11.17 2.62 6.81
N LEU A 18 10.70 3.13 5.66
CA LEU A 18 9.69 4.19 5.61
C LEU A 18 8.39 3.78 6.30
N LEU A 19 7.96 2.54 6.08
CA LEU A 19 6.78 1.98 6.75
C LEU A 19 6.98 1.94 8.26
N ALA A 20 8.14 1.47 8.74
CA ALA A 20 8.46 1.42 10.16
C ALA A 20 8.48 2.81 10.80
N VAL A 21 9.03 3.82 10.12
CA VAL A 21 8.98 5.23 10.56
C VAL A 21 7.53 5.71 10.68
N GLY A 22 6.69 5.44 9.68
CA GLY A 22 5.27 5.80 9.71
C GLY A 22 4.54 5.21 10.92
N VAL A 23 4.81 3.94 11.21
CA VAL A 23 4.20 3.25 12.37
C VAL A 23 4.72 3.80 13.68
N VAL A 24 6.04 3.85 13.89
CA VAL A 24 6.65 4.16 15.19
C VAL A 24 6.60 5.66 15.53
N ALA A 25 6.83 6.53 14.53
CA ALA A 25 6.92 7.97 14.79
C ALA A 25 5.56 8.68 14.77
N PHE A 26 4.56 8.11 14.11
CA PHE A 26 3.28 8.80 13.92
C PHE A 26 2.08 8.01 14.44
N LEU A 27 1.88 6.75 14.04
CA LEU A 27 0.62 6.05 14.32
C LEU A 27 0.59 5.43 15.71
N SER A 28 1.61 4.64 16.08
CA SER A 28 1.67 3.92 17.36
C SER A 28 1.56 4.84 18.58
N PRO A 29 2.28 5.98 18.66
CA PRO A 29 2.19 6.86 19.81
C PRO A 29 0.83 7.54 19.97
N ASN A 30 0.05 7.63 18.90
CA ASN A 30 -1.27 8.26 18.88
C ASN A 30 -2.42 7.23 18.91
N ASN A 31 -2.13 5.94 19.13
CA ASN A 31 -3.09 4.83 19.14
C ASN A 31 -3.94 4.74 17.87
N ILE A 32 -3.40 5.22 16.75
CA ILE A 32 -4.07 5.13 15.45
C ILE A 32 -3.85 3.72 14.90
N ALA A 33 -4.95 3.01 14.67
CA ALA A 33 -4.88 1.64 14.16
C ALA A 33 -4.36 1.63 12.72
N THR A 34 -3.38 0.78 12.47
CA THR A 34 -3.03 0.38 11.10
C THR A 34 -4.05 -0.65 10.63
N GLY A 35 -4.42 -0.63 9.35
CA GLY A 35 -5.16 -1.74 8.76
C GLY A 35 -4.33 -3.03 8.71
N GLY A 36 -4.77 -3.97 7.91
CA GLY A 36 -4.04 -5.19 7.62
C GLY A 36 -4.06 -6.23 8.73
N THR A 37 -3.04 -7.08 8.73
CA THR A 37 -2.96 -8.22 9.66
C THR A 37 -2.79 -7.80 11.10
N ALA A 38 -2.04 -6.72 11.34
CA ALA A 38 -1.81 -6.24 12.69
C ALA A 38 -3.11 -5.75 13.32
N GLY A 39 -3.90 -4.93 12.59
CA GLY A 39 -5.20 -4.48 13.07
C GLY A 39 -6.17 -5.65 13.32
N LEU A 40 -6.22 -6.61 12.39
CA LEU A 40 -7.06 -7.80 12.56
C LEU A 40 -6.61 -8.67 13.75
N ALA A 41 -5.29 -8.84 13.95
CA ALA A 41 -4.75 -9.59 15.07
C ALA A 41 -5.09 -8.94 16.43
N ILE A 42 -5.09 -7.61 16.50
CA ILE A 42 -5.49 -6.87 17.71
C ILE A 42 -6.98 -7.07 18.01
N VAL A 43 -7.84 -7.00 16.99
CA VAL A 43 -9.28 -7.25 17.14
C VAL A 43 -9.53 -8.69 17.62
N LEU A 44 -8.86 -9.66 17.00
CA LEU A 44 -8.99 -11.09 17.37
C LEU A 44 -8.44 -11.36 18.78
N HIS A 45 -7.35 -10.75 19.18
CA HIS A 45 -6.82 -10.82 20.54
C HIS A 45 -7.85 -10.34 21.58
N HIS A 46 -8.57 -9.26 21.27
CA HIS A 46 -9.58 -8.73 22.19
C HIS A 46 -10.81 -9.65 22.32
N VAL A 47 -11.16 -10.39 21.27
CA VAL A 47 -12.29 -11.34 21.27
C VAL A 47 -11.89 -12.70 21.85
N ILE A 48 -10.68 -13.15 21.54
CA ILE A 48 -10.11 -14.43 21.95
C ILE A 48 -8.72 -14.16 22.49
N ASP A 49 -8.52 -14.31 23.78
CA ASP A 49 -7.33 -13.95 24.54
C ASP A 49 -6.09 -14.80 24.18
N LEU A 50 -5.67 -14.72 22.89
CA LEU A 50 -4.43 -15.30 22.38
C LEU A 50 -3.45 -14.17 22.03
N PRO A 51 -2.14 -14.34 22.27
CA PRO A 51 -1.14 -13.34 21.94
C PRO A 51 -1.24 -12.81 20.50
N ILE A 52 -1.10 -11.50 20.32
CA ILE A 52 -1.22 -10.83 19.01
C ILE A 52 -0.25 -11.46 17.98
N GLY A 53 0.98 -11.79 18.42
CA GLY A 53 1.97 -12.45 17.56
C GLY A 53 1.52 -13.80 17.02
N ILE A 54 0.77 -14.58 17.80
CA ILE A 54 0.21 -15.86 17.36
C ILE A 54 -0.84 -15.62 16.29
N TRP A 55 -1.76 -14.65 16.47
CA TRP A 55 -2.74 -14.27 15.46
C TRP A 55 -2.09 -13.78 14.18
N MET A 56 -1.06 -12.93 14.29
CA MET A 56 -0.30 -12.48 13.12
C MET A 56 0.35 -13.66 12.38
N GLY A 57 0.91 -14.62 13.10
CA GLY A 57 1.47 -15.84 12.52
C GLY A 57 0.40 -16.69 11.83
N LEU A 58 -0.71 -16.97 12.51
CA LEU A 58 -1.82 -17.74 11.96
C LEU A 58 -2.41 -17.14 10.68
N ILE A 59 -2.43 -15.82 10.57
CA ILE A 59 -2.93 -15.12 9.37
C ILE A 59 -1.85 -15.07 8.27
N ASN A 60 -0.62 -14.71 8.62
CA ASN A 60 0.43 -14.50 7.62
C ASN A 60 1.00 -15.80 7.05
N VAL A 61 1.18 -16.85 7.86
CA VAL A 61 1.78 -18.11 7.39
C VAL A 61 0.97 -18.74 6.25
N PRO A 62 -0.35 -18.95 6.36
CA PRO A 62 -1.14 -19.48 5.25
C PRO A 62 -1.11 -18.56 4.03
N LEU A 63 -1.14 -17.23 4.21
CA LEU A 63 -1.11 -16.29 3.10
C LEU A 63 0.21 -16.32 2.34
N VAL A 64 1.33 -16.44 3.06
CA VAL A 64 2.65 -16.62 2.45
C VAL A 64 2.72 -17.95 1.71
N LEU A 65 2.22 -19.05 2.30
CA LEU A 65 2.17 -20.36 1.63
C LEU A 65 1.34 -20.32 0.35
N ILE A 66 0.18 -19.66 0.38
CA ILE A 66 -0.65 -19.45 -0.80
C ILE A 66 0.12 -18.61 -1.84
N SER A 67 0.88 -17.60 -1.42
CA SER A 67 1.66 -16.77 -2.32
C SER A 67 2.74 -17.55 -3.08
N PHE A 68 3.34 -18.58 -2.50
CA PHE A 68 4.25 -19.49 -3.20
C PHE A 68 3.60 -20.16 -4.41
N LYS A 69 2.35 -20.57 -4.27
CA LYS A 69 1.62 -21.27 -5.32
C LYS A 69 1.14 -20.34 -6.43
N TYR A 70 0.65 -19.14 -6.09
CA TYR A 70 -0.06 -18.27 -7.03
C TYR A 70 0.78 -17.09 -7.52
N LEU A 71 1.69 -16.56 -6.72
CA LEU A 71 2.52 -15.40 -7.06
C LEU A 71 3.99 -15.77 -7.33
N GLY A 72 4.34 -17.04 -7.08
CA GLY A 72 5.65 -17.60 -7.37
C GLY A 72 6.64 -17.49 -6.21
N LYS A 73 7.68 -18.35 -6.27
CA LYS A 73 8.69 -18.49 -5.21
C LYS A 73 9.45 -17.19 -4.93
N GLN A 74 9.79 -16.46 -6.00
CA GLN A 74 10.55 -15.20 -5.87
C GLN A 74 9.78 -14.13 -5.10
N PHE A 75 8.47 -13.98 -5.37
CA PHE A 75 7.61 -13.07 -4.63
C PHE A 75 7.52 -13.47 -3.16
N ALA A 76 7.30 -14.75 -2.87
CA ALA A 76 7.17 -15.24 -1.50
C ALA A 76 8.45 -15.03 -0.69
N PHE A 77 9.62 -15.33 -1.22
CA PHE A 77 10.91 -15.08 -0.55
C PHE A 77 11.15 -13.60 -0.30
N LYS A 78 10.88 -12.73 -1.29
CA LYS A 78 10.98 -11.27 -1.14
C LYS A 78 9.99 -10.75 -0.07
N THR A 79 8.81 -11.35 0.01
CA THR A 79 7.80 -10.99 1.02
C THR A 79 8.25 -11.41 2.43
N ILE A 80 8.81 -12.60 2.60
CA ILE A 80 9.38 -13.03 3.90
C ILE A 80 10.49 -12.06 4.33
N LEU A 81 11.41 -11.73 3.43
CA LEU A 81 12.47 -10.77 3.72
C LEU A 81 11.89 -9.40 4.10
N CYS A 82 10.87 -8.93 3.38
CA CYS A 82 10.19 -7.67 3.67
C CYS A 82 9.59 -7.66 5.08
N ILE A 83 8.86 -8.72 5.45
CA ILE A 83 8.24 -8.84 6.79
C ILE A 83 9.31 -8.81 7.88
N LEU A 84 10.43 -9.52 7.67
CA LEU A 84 11.56 -9.49 8.61
C LEU A 84 12.21 -8.11 8.72
N CYS A 85 12.42 -7.43 7.58
CA CYS A 85 12.95 -6.06 7.57
C CYS A 85 12.02 -5.09 8.32
N ILE A 86 10.71 -5.18 8.10
CA ILE A 86 9.74 -4.34 8.81
C ILE A 86 9.82 -4.58 10.32
N ALA A 87 9.82 -5.84 10.76
CA ALA A 87 9.92 -6.18 12.18
C ALA A 87 11.20 -5.62 12.81
N ILE A 88 12.36 -5.87 12.17
CA ILE A 88 13.65 -5.36 12.65
C ILE A 88 13.65 -3.82 12.74
N PHE A 89 13.15 -3.13 11.72
CA PHE A 89 13.14 -1.66 11.72
C PHE A 89 12.16 -1.10 12.76
N VAL A 90 10.99 -1.72 12.94
CA VAL A 90 10.04 -1.30 13.97
C VAL A 90 10.66 -1.47 15.35
N ASP A 91 11.23 -2.64 15.66
CA ASP A 91 11.86 -2.89 16.96
C ASP A 91 13.08 -1.98 17.18
N LEU A 92 13.90 -1.78 16.15
CA LEU A 92 15.07 -0.88 16.22
C LEU A 92 14.65 0.56 16.56
N LEU A 93 13.63 1.07 15.88
CA LEU A 93 13.14 2.44 16.09
C LEU A 93 12.41 2.60 17.41
N ALA A 94 11.60 1.61 17.81
CA ALA A 94 10.80 1.68 19.03
C ALA A 94 11.60 1.41 20.30
N GLU A 95 12.42 0.33 20.31
CA GLU A 95 13.04 -0.16 21.53
C GLU A 95 14.50 0.32 21.70
N VAL A 96 15.28 0.36 20.60
CA VAL A 96 16.70 0.71 20.66
C VAL A 96 16.89 2.22 20.56
N ILE A 97 16.34 2.85 19.50
CA ILE A 97 16.44 4.29 19.26
C ILE A 97 15.48 5.06 20.17
N LYS A 98 14.37 4.41 20.60
CA LYS A 98 13.30 5.00 21.40
C LYS A 98 12.77 6.29 20.76
N LEU A 99 12.46 6.17 19.45
CA LEU A 99 12.01 7.29 18.65
C LEU A 99 10.73 7.89 19.24
N GLN A 100 10.79 9.17 19.57
CA GLN A 100 9.63 9.88 20.11
C GLN A 100 8.62 10.21 19.00
N ALA A 101 7.36 10.38 19.41
CA ALA A 101 6.31 10.84 18.49
C ALA A 101 6.71 12.17 17.85
N PHE A 102 6.66 12.22 16.50
CA PHE A 102 6.93 13.46 15.77
C PHE A 102 5.78 14.46 15.88
N SER A 103 4.58 13.98 16.12
CA SER A 103 3.41 14.82 16.35
C SER A 103 2.44 14.12 17.31
N LYS A 104 1.85 14.90 18.22
CA LYS A 104 0.72 14.48 19.06
C LYS A 104 -0.63 14.92 18.50
N GLU A 105 -0.62 15.74 17.45
CA GLU A 105 -1.81 16.14 16.72
C GLU A 105 -2.30 15.00 15.84
N LEU A 106 -3.51 14.49 16.12
CA LEU A 106 -4.07 13.33 15.44
C LEU A 106 -4.14 13.50 13.93
N LEU A 107 -4.49 14.70 13.45
CA LEU A 107 -4.57 14.99 12.02
C LEU A 107 -3.20 14.87 11.35
N LEU A 108 -2.18 15.50 11.93
CA LEU A 108 -0.82 15.46 11.39
C LEU A 108 -0.24 14.04 11.46
N ALA A 109 -0.40 13.37 12.60
CA ALA A 109 0.05 12.00 12.78
C ALA A 109 -0.59 11.05 11.77
N THR A 110 -1.89 11.18 11.54
CA THR A 110 -2.63 10.36 10.58
C THR A 110 -2.18 10.59 9.15
N LEU A 111 -2.06 11.86 8.73
CA LEU A 111 -1.68 12.20 7.35
C LEU A 111 -0.23 11.83 7.06
N TYR A 112 0.72 12.26 7.89
CA TYR A 112 2.14 11.96 7.67
C TYR A 112 2.46 10.48 7.88
N GLY A 113 1.82 9.83 8.87
CA GLY A 113 1.89 8.38 9.04
C GLY A 113 1.37 7.64 7.80
N GLY A 114 0.21 8.05 7.28
CA GLY A 114 -0.38 7.52 6.04
C GLY A 114 0.54 7.73 4.83
N ILE A 115 1.16 8.90 4.70
CA ILE A 115 2.14 9.20 3.63
C ILE A 115 3.35 8.27 3.73
N CYS A 116 3.94 8.12 4.90
CA CYS A 116 5.10 7.25 5.12
C CYS A 116 4.76 5.77 4.81
N ILE A 117 3.63 5.29 5.33
CA ILE A 117 3.17 3.91 5.08
C ILE A 117 2.85 3.70 3.60
N GLY A 118 2.10 4.61 2.98
CA GLY A 118 1.71 4.49 1.58
C GLY A 118 2.90 4.51 0.62
N THR A 119 3.86 5.41 0.84
CA THR A 119 5.12 5.43 0.06
C THR A 119 5.95 4.18 0.32
N GLY A 120 6.06 3.73 1.58
CA GLY A 120 6.75 2.50 1.97
C GLY A 120 6.15 1.28 1.27
N LEU A 121 4.83 1.08 1.36
CA LEU A 121 4.12 0.00 0.68
C LEU A 121 4.27 0.07 -0.85
N GLY A 122 4.16 1.26 -1.42
CA GLY A 122 4.37 1.46 -2.86
C GLY A 122 5.75 1.01 -3.32
N LEU A 123 6.81 1.34 -2.57
CA LEU A 123 8.18 0.89 -2.85
C LEU A 123 8.32 -0.62 -2.68
N ILE A 124 7.77 -1.22 -1.63
CA ILE A 124 7.75 -2.68 -1.40
C ILE A 124 7.11 -3.39 -2.60
N PHE A 125 5.96 -2.92 -3.05
CA PHE A 125 5.27 -3.48 -4.21
C PHE A 125 6.07 -3.31 -5.50
N LYS A 126 6.76 -2.18 -5.67
CA LYS A 126 7.65 -1.94 -6.82
C LYS A 126 8.85 -2.87 -6.81
N GLY A 127 9.34 -3.23 -5.62
CA GLY A 127 10.38 -4.26 -5.42
C GLY A 127 9.92 -5.70 -5.69
N GLY A 128 8.61 -5.91 -5.89
CA GLY A 128 8.02 -7.24 -6.13
C GLY A 128 7.82 -8.05 -4.85
N ALA A 129 7.57 -7.39 -3.73
CA ALA A 129 7.27 -8.00 -2.43
C ALA A 129 5.92 -7.50 -1.88
N SER A 130 5.55 -7.95 -0.69
CA SER A 130 4.40 -7.52 0.09
C SER A 130 4.79 -7.34 1.56
N ALA A 131 4.06 -6.50 2.28
CA ALA A 131 4.25 -6.32 3.73
C ALA A 131 3.51 -7.38 4.58
N GLY A 132 2.88 -8.37 3.96
CA GLY A 132 2.09 -9.39 4.66
C GLY A 132 0.58 -9.12 4.61
N GLY A 133 -0.21 -10.06 5.17
CA GLY A 133 -1.64 -9.92 5.40
C GLY A 133 -2.47 -9.44 4.21
N ALA A 134 -3.27 -8.41 4.44
CA ALA A 134 -4.17 -7.82 3.44
C ALA A 134 -3.44 -7.44 2.14
N THR A 135 -2.16 -7.07 2.22
CA THR A 135 -1.36 -6.71 1.04
C THR A 135 -1.01 -7.92 0.17
N ILE A 136 -0.86 -9.13 0.76
CA ILE A 136 -0.73 -10.38 -0.02
C ILE A 136 -2.05 -10.69 -0.72
N ILE A 137 -3.18 -10.58 -0.01
CA ILE A 137 -4.51 -10.80 -0.58
C ILE A 137 -4.75 -9.84 -1.74
N ALA A 138 -4.43 -8.56 -1.55
CA ALA A 138 -4.54 -7.54 -2.58
C ALA A 138 -3.73 -7.91 -3.84
N ARG A 139 -2.49 -8.34 -3.66
CA ARG A 139 -1.65 -8.81 -4.78
C ARG A 139 -2.21 -10.05 -5.47
N LEU A 140 -2.79 -10.96 -4.70
CA LEU A 140 -3.42 -12.18 -5.24
C LEU A 140 -4.64 -11.82 -6.13
N ILE A 141 -5.50 -10.94 -5.65
CA ILE A 141 -6.68 -10.48 -6.39
C ILE A 141 -6.26 -9.72 -7.65
N THR A 142 -5.35 -8.77 -7.53
CA THR A 142 -4.93 -7.91 -8.64
C THR A 142 -4.07 -8.62 -9.67
N SER A 143 -3.47 -9.78 -9.34
CA SER A 143 -2.80 -10.61 -10.33
C SER A 143 -3.75 -11.27 -11.33
N ARG A 144 -5.06 -11.30 -11.04
CA ARG A 144 -6.10 -11.93 -11.86
C ARG A 144 -7.20 -10.98 -12.29
N THR A 145 -7.17 -9.75 -11.81
CA THR A 145 -8.18 -8.73 -12.09
C THR A 145 -7.52 -7.42 -12.49
N SER A 146 -8.24 -6.53 -13.14
CA SER A 146 -7.80 -5.18 -13.47
C SER A 146 -8.00 -4.17 -12.32
N ILE A 147 -8.43 -4.62 -11.13
CA ILE A 147 -8.66 -3.76 -9.97
C ILE A 147 -7.31 -3.27 -9.44
N LYS A 148 -7.23 -2.01 -9.03
CA LYS A 148 -6.01 -1.45 -8.43
C LYS A 148 -5.70 -2.08 -7.08
N THR A 149 -4.41 -2.36 -6.81
CA THR A 149 -3.95 -2.92 -5.53
C THR A 149 -4.36 -2.05 -4.35
N SER A 150 -4.25 -0.73 -4.48
CA SER A 150 -4.67 0.24 -3.46
C SER A 150 -6.15 0.15 -3.11
N THR A 151 -7.02 -0.06 -4.10
CA THR A 151 -8.47 -0.21 -3.89
C THR A 151 -8.79 -1.45 -3.07
N VAL A 152 -8.14 -2.58 -3.37
CA VAL A 152 -8.34 -3.82 -2.61
C VAL A 152 -7.85 -3.66 -1.18
N ILE A 153 -6.68 -3.03 -0.97
CA ILE A 153 -6.17 -2.71 0.36
C ILE A 153 -7.14 -1.83 1.13
N LEU A 154 -7.63 -0.75 0.49
CA LEU A 154 -8.59 0.17 1.13
C LEU A 154 -9.84 -0.55 1.63
N ILE A 155 -10.38 -1.49 0.84
CA ILE A 155 -11.56 -2.27 1.23
C ILE A 155 -11.24 -3.21 2.38
N LEU A 156 -10.17 -4.00 2.28
CA LEU A 156 -9.79 -4.97 3.30
C LEU A 156 -9.45 -4.31 4.64
N ASP A 157 -8.65 -3.27 4.59
CA ASP A 157 -8.25 -2.51 5.77
C ASP A 157 -9.43 -1.72 6.35
N GLY A 158 -10.32 -1.20 5.50
CA GLY A 158 -11.55 -0.55 5.92
C GLY A 158 -12.46 -1.50 6.73
N ILE A 159 -12.62 -2.76 6.29
CA ILE A 159 -13.38 -3.77 7.04
C ILE A 159 -12.74 -4.01 8.42
N VAL A 160 -11.42 -4.14 8.47
CA VAL A 160 -10.70 -4.34 9.74
C VAL A 160 -10.91 -3.15 10.69
N ILE A 161 -10.81 -1.92 10.19
CA ILE A 161 -10.99 -0.71 11.02
C ILE A 161 -12.42 -0.57 11.51
N VAL A 162 -13.41 -0.83 10.66
CA VAL A 162 -14.81 -0.81 11.09
C VAL A 162 -15.06 -1.84 12.18
N SER A 163 -14.54 -3.07 12.02
CA SER A 163 -14.64 -4.10 13.06
C SER A 163 -13.92 -3.70 14.35
N ALA A 164 -12.75 -3.09 14.26
CA ALA A 164 -12.03 -2.55 15.40
C ALA A 164 -12.83 -1.46 16.12
N GLY A 165 -13.44 -0.53 15.40
CA GLY A 165 -14.31 0.51 15.95
C GLY A 165 -15.49 -0.03 16.74
N ILE A 166 -16.11 -1.10 16.25
CA ILE A 166 -17.22 -1.77 16.95
C ILE A 166 -16.72 -2.44 18.23
N VAL A 167 -15.63 -3.19 18.14
CA VAL A 167 -15.06 -3.97 19.25
C VAL A 167 -14.53 -3.06 20.35
N PHE A 168 -13.80 -2.00 20.00
CA PHE A 168 -13.20 -1.05 20.96
C PHE A 168 -14.16 0.08 21.36
N LYS A 169 -15.34 0.16 20.77
CA LYS A 169 -16.34 1.22 21.02
C LYS A 169 -15.76 2.64 20.84
N SER A 170 -14.81 2.82 19.95
CA SER A 170 -14.16 4.10 19.65
C SER A 170 -14.33 4.45 18.18
N ILE A 171 -15.39 5.20 17.89
CA ILE A 171 -15.69 5.68 16.54
C ILE A 171 -14.63 6.67 16.07
N GLU A 172 -14.16 7.53 16.98
CA GLU A 172 -13.19 8.58 16.65
C GLU A 172 -11.87 8.02 16.13
N LEU A 173 -11.27 7.05 16.84
CA LEU A 173 -10.03 6.40 16.40
C LEU A 173 -10.20 5.66 15.07
N SER A 174 -11.38 5.08 14.83
CA SER A 174 -11.68 4.43 13.57
C SER A 174 -11.76 5.42 12.41
N LEU A 175 -12.37 6.58 12.62
CA LEU A 175 -12.43 7.65 11.61
C LEU A 175 -11.03 8.18 11.27
N TRP A 176 -10.18 8.42 12.27
CA TRP A 176 -8.79 8.81 12.05
C TRP A 176 -8.01 7.73 11.29
N SER A 177 -8.19 6.47 11.66
CA SER A 177 -7.57 5.33 10.94
C SER A 177 -8.01 5.25 9.48
N MET A 178 -9.29 5.52 9.19
CA MET A 178 -9.80 5.57 7.81
C MET A 178 -9.14 6.67 6.98
N ILE A 179 -8.93 7.85 7.55
CA ILE A 179 -8.21 8.94 6.87
C ILE A 179 -6.77 8.52 6.55
N GLY A 180 -6.09 7.89 7.51
CA GLY A 180 -4.73 7.39 7.34
C GLY A 180 -4.60 6.33 6.24
N ILE A 181 -5.54 5.38 6.18
CA ILE A 181 -5.57 4.37 5.10
C ILE A 181 -5.87 5.01 3.75
N TYR A 182 -6.79 5.95 3.70
CA TYR A 182 -7.09 6.66 2.46
C TYR A 182 -5.84 7.42 1.95
N ALA A 183 -5.14 8.14 2.82
CA ALA A 183 -3.88 8.80 2.47
C ALA A 183 -2.84 7.79 1.97
N SER A 184 -2.65 6.67 2.67
CA SER A 184 -1.67 5.64 2.29
C SER A 184 -2.01 4.99 0.95
N THR A 185 -3.27 4.66 0.68
CA THR A 185 -3.67 4.05 -0.60
C THR A 185 -3.49 4.98 -1.78
N LYS A 186 -3.69 6.28 -1.61
CA LYS A 186 -3.39 7.28 -2.66
C LYS A 186 -1.89 7.34 -2.97
N LEU A 187 -1.04 7.28 -1.95
CA LEU A 187 0.40 7.27 -2.15
C LEU A 187 0.90 5.96 -2.78
N ILE A 188 0.30 4.82 -2.44
CA ILE A 188 0.57 3.55 -3.13
C ILE A 188 0.35 3.71 -4.64
N ASP A 189 -0.79 4.29 -5.05
CA ASP A 189 -1.09 4.52 -6.46
C ASP A 189 -0.05 5.44 -7.13
N VAL A 190 0.29 6.54 -6.50
CA VAL A 190 1.30 7.49 -7.01
C VAL A 190 2.66 6.81 -7.21
N VAL A 191 3.09 5.98 -6.25
CA VAL A 191 4.38 5.29 -6.33
C VAL A 191 4.37 4.17 -7.37
N LEU A 192 3.26 3.43 -7.50
CA LEU A 192 3.16 2.29 -8.43
C LEU A 192 2.93 2.73 -9.87
N ILE A 193 2.01 3.67 -10.09
CA ILE A 193 1.56 4.08 -11.43
C ILE A 193 2.34 5.31 -11.90
N GLY A 194 2.87 6.09 -10.96
CA GLY A 194 3.40 7.44 -11.20
C GLY A 194 2.29 8.49 -11.16
N ALA A 195 2.68 9.75 -11.05
CA ALA A 195 1.74 10.84 -11.25
C ALA A 195 1.19 10.75 -12.69
N PRO A 196 -0.11 10.93 -12.91
CA PRO A 196 -0.70 10.87 -14.25
C PRO A 196 -0.13 12.02 -15.10
N THR A 197 0.92 11.70 -15.86
CA THR A 197 1.60 12.65 -16.76
C THR A 197 0.96 12.67 -18.15
N GLN A 198 0.11 11.68 -18.46
CA GLN A 198 -0.55 11.60 -19.75
C GLN A 198 -2.00 12.08 -19.65
N LYS A 199 -2.35 13.04 -20.47
CA LYS A 199 -3.72 13.50 -20.67
C LYS A 199 -4.22 12.97 -22.00
N ILE A 200 -5.37 12.31 -21.98
CA ILE A 200 -6.07 11.94 -23.21
C ILE A 200 -6.92 13.15 -23.61
N VAL A 201 -6.65 13.69 -24.75
CA VAL A 201 -7.46 14.76 -25.34
C VAL A 201 -8.32 14.15 -26.41
N HIS A 202 -9.63 14.21 -26.23
CA HIS A 202 -10.60 13.80 -27.25
C HIS A 202 -10.96 15.03 -28.09
N ILE A 203 -10.65 14.98 -29.37
CA ILE A 203 -11.01 16.02 -30.32
C ILE A 203 -12.08 15.42 -31.22
N SER A 204 -13.31 15.92 -31.14
CA SER A 204 -14.38 15.57 -32.07
C SER A 204 -14.54 16.68 -33.12
N SER A 205 -14.55 16.32 -34.39
CA SER A 205 -14.73 17.26 -35.50
C SER A 205 -15.59 16.65 -36.59
N LEU A 206 -16.46 17.45 -37.14
CA LEU A 206 -17.25 17.10 -38.35
C LEU A 206 -16.43 17.25 -39.65
N LYS A 207 -15.25 17.85 -39.56
CA LYS A 207 -14.32 18.03 -40.68
C LYS A 207 -13.25 16.94 -40.70
N ASN A 208 -12.47 16.89 -41.79
CA ASN A 208 -11.51 15.87 -42.13
C ASN A 208 -10.49 15.60 -40.98
N LEU A 209 -10.75 14.56 -40.20
CA LEU A 209 -9.91 14.17 -39.05
C LEU A 209 -8.49 13.74 -39.47
N ASN A 210 -8.28 13.31 -40.72
CA ASN A 210 -6.97 12.93 -41.24
C ASN A 210 -6.05 14.14 -41.41
N GLU A 211 -6.59 15.29 -41.81
CA GLU A 211 -5.85 16.53 -41.99
C GLU A 211 -5.47 17.14 -40.63
N LEU A 212 -6.39 17.06 -39.64
CA LEU A 212 -6.18 17.49 -38.30
C LEU A 212 -5.14 16.61 -37.58
N SER A 213 -5.16 15.31 -37.80
CA SER A 213 -4.16 14.37 -37.28
C SER A 213 -2.76 14.65 -37.83
N LYS A 214 -2.63 14.96 -39.13
CA LYS A 214 -1.36 15.36 -39.74
C LYS A 214 -0.86 16.66 -39.16
N MET A 215 -1.71 17.66 -39.01
CA MET A 215 -1.35 18.96 -38.43
C MET A 215 -0.85 18.83 -36.98
N VAL A 216 -1.48 17.97 -36.16
CA VAL A 216 -1.06 17.70 -34.80
C VAL A 216 0.28 16.96 -34.76
N PHE A 217 0.48 16.00 -35.66
CA PHE A 217 1.74 15.26 -35.75
C PHE A 217 2.90 16.16 -36.20
N ASP A 218 2.68 16.98 -37.25
CA ASP A 218 3.72 17.83 -37.80
C ASP A 218 4.13 18.99 -36.86
N ASN A 219 3.19 19.53 -36.08
CA ASN A 219 3.46 20.66 -35.19
C ASN A 219 3.85 20.25 -33.75
N MET A 220 3.39 19.10 -33.27
CA MET A 220 3.57 18.68 -31.86
C MET A 220 4.37 17.39 -31.71
N GLY A 221 4.60 16.64 -32.77
CA GLY A 221 5.26 15.32 -32.73
C GLY A 221 4.45 14.26 -31.98
N ILE A 222 3.12 14.46 -31.81
CA ILE A 222 2.25 13.58 -31.03
C ILE A 222 1.39 12.77 -32.01
N SER A 223 1.43 11.44 -31.88
CA SER A 223 0.55 10.53 -32.62
C SER A 223 -0.81 10.42 -31.95
N GLY A 224 -1.89 10.45 -32.73
CA GLY A 224 -3.25 10.26 -32.28
C GLY A 224 -3.91 9.05 -32.95
N THR A 225 -4.91 8.46 -32.30
CA THR A 225 -5.75 7.40 -32.87
C THR A 225 -7.05 8.01 -33.35
N ILE A 226 -7.39 7.81 -34.64
CA ILE A 226 -8.66 8.26 -35.20
C ILE A 226 -9.69 7.15 -35.00
N VAL A 227 -10.74 7.47 -34.21
CA VAL A 227 -11.90 6.59 -34.03
C VAL A 227 -13.04 7.17 -34.87
N LYS A 228 -13.51 6.41 -35.87
CA LYS A 228 -14.70 6.77 -36.61
C LYS A 228 -15.92 6.33 -35.80
N GLY A 229 -16.76 7.27 -35.36
CA GLY A 229 -18.09 6.99 -34.86
C GLY A 229 -19.02 6.67 -36.07
N GLU A 230 -19.85 5.66 -35.93
CA GLU A 230 -20.99 5.42 -36.80
C GLU A 230 -22.16 6.34 -36.42
#